data_5325c8de32f9efa99635bd6149e45285
#
_entry.id   5325c8de32f9efa99635bd6149e45285
#
_cell.length_a   1.000
_cell.length_b   1.000
_cell.length_c   1.000
_cell.angle_alpha   90.00
_cell.angle_beta   90.00
_cell.angle_gamma   90.00
#
_symmetry.space_group_name_H-M   'P 1'
#
loop_
_entity.id
_entity.type
_entity.pdbx_description
1 polymer ?
#
loop_
_entity_poly.entity_id
_entity_poly.type
_entity_poly.pdbx_seq_one_letter_code
_entity_poly.pdbx_strand_id
1 'polypeptide(L)'
;VGASGAVGQEFLRVLDERNFPLDELMLFGSSRSAGRKYTFRGKEIEVKLLQHNDDFKGVDIAFTSAGAGTTKEFCETITKHGAVLIDNSSAYRMDEDVPLVVPEVNPEDALNRPRNVIANPNCTTIQMVVALKAIENLSHIKRVHVATYQAASGAGAAAMDELYEQYRQVLANEPVTVEKFAYQLAFNLIPQIDVFTENGYTKEEMKMYNETRKICLLYTSPSPRDRSVS
;
A
#
# COMPACT_ATOMS: atom_id res chain seq x y z
N VAL A 1 3.84 -4.21 11.66
CA VAL A 1 5.22 -4.32 11.13
C VAL A 1 5.48 -3.15 10.19
N GLY A 2 6.67 -2.51 10.32
CA GLY A 2 6.96 -1.27 9.63
C GLY A 2 6.41 -0.02 10.33
N ALA A 3 6.24 -0.09 11.65
CA ALA A 3 5.59 0.94 12.46
C ALA A 3 6.21 2.33 12.36
N SER A 4 7.52 2.43 12.14
CA SER A 4 8.24 3.71 12.03
C SER A 4 8.18 4.36 10.63
N GLY A 5 7.60 3.68 9.65
CA GLY A 5 7.37 4.23 8.31
C GLY A 5 6.18 5.20 8.27
N ALA A 6 6.07 6.00 7.20
CA ALA A 6 4.96 6.95 7.04
C ALA A 6 3.57 6.26 7.14
N VAL A 7 3.38 5.13 6.47
CA VAL A 7 2.14 4.35 6.54
C VAL A 7 1.93 3.74 7.93
N GLY A 8 3.00 3.26 8.59
CA GLY A 8 2.90 2.72 9.95
C GLY A 8 2.41 3.77 10.95
N GLN A 9 2.90 4.99 10.86
CA GLN A 9 2.43 6.11 11.69
C GLN A 9 0.97 6.48 11.38
N GLU A 10 0.59 6.43 10.12
CA GLU A 10 -0.79 6.67 9.71
C GLU A 10 -1.74 5.57 10.22
N PHE A 11 -1.32 4.29 10.25
CA PHE A 11 -2.10 3.24 10.91
C PHE A 11 -2.36 3.55 12.38
N LEU A 12 -1.34 4.00 13.13
CA LEU A 12 -1.53 4.36 14.54
C LEU A 12 -2.55 5.49 14.70
N ARG A 13 -2.43 6.54 13.86
CA ARG A 13 -3.37 7.66 13.87
C ARG A 13 -4.80 7.21 13.59
N VAL A 14 -5.02 6.39 12.55
CA VAL A 14 -6.35 5.93 12.15
C VAL A 14 -6.95 4.96 13.16
N LEU A 15 -6.16 4.05 13.74
CA LEU A 15 -6.63 3.15 14.79
C LEU A 15 -7.11 3.92 16.03
N ASP A 16 -6.42 5.01 16.37
CA ASP A 16 -6.81 5.87 17.48
C ASP A 16 -8.07 6.66 17.16
N GLU A 17 -8.10 7.40 16.04
CA GLU A 17 -9.26 8.18 15.60
C GLU A 17 -10.55 7.36 15.48
N ARG A 18 -10.42 6.12 15.00
CA ARG A 18 -11.57 5.22 14.87
C ARG A 18 -11.91 4.46 16.15
N ASN A 19 -11.19 4.73 17.23
CA ASN A 19 -11.33 4.00 18.49
C ASN A 19 -11.37 2.48 18.28
N PHE A 20 -10.46 1.98 17.42
CA PHE A 20 -10.41 0.56 17.07
C PHE A 20 -10.27 -0.29 18.35
N PRO A 21 -11.13 -1.31 18.56
CA PRO A 21 -11.07 -2.15 19.74
C PRO A 21 -9.80 -3.01 19.71
N LEU A 22 -8.92 -2.81 20.65
CA LEU A 22 -7.71 -3.61 20.86
C LEU A 22 -7.33 -3.59 22.34
N ASP A 23 -6.84 -4.70 22.85
CA ASP A 23 -6.35 -4.85 24.21
C ASP A 23 -4.86 -4.49 24.28
N GLU A 24 -4.08 -4.97 23.32
CA GLU A 24 -2.64 -4.75 23.24
C GLU A 24 -2.23 -4.36 21.81
N LEU A 25 -1.24 -3.47 21.73
CA LEU A 25 -0.60 -3.07 20.48
C LEU A 25 0.90 -3.34 20.54
N MET A 26 1.42 -4.10 19.60
CA MET A 26 2.85 -4.35 19.45
C MET A 26 3.37 -3.68 18.17
N LEU A 27 4.52 -3.03 18.27
CA LEU A 27 5.18 -2.36 17.16
C LEU A 27 6.43 -3.12 16.75
N PHE A 28 6.58 -3.39 15.46
CA PHE A 28 7.76 -4.07 14.91
C PHE A 28 8.40 -3.26 13.80
N GLY A 29 9.74 -3.32 13.74
CA GLY A 29 10.54 -2.66 12.73
C GLY A 29 11.88 -3.31 12.48
N SER A 30 12.66 -2.73 11.58
CA SER A 30 14.04 -3.16 11.31
C SER A 30 14.98 -2.71 12.44
N SER A 31 16.26 -3.16 12.38
CA SER A 31 17.32 -2.74 13.31
C SER A 31 17.51 -1.21 13.37
N ARG A 32 17.17 -0.48 12.30
CA ARG A 32 17.25 1.00 12.27
C ARG A 32 16.19 1.69 13.13
N SER A 33 15.09 0.99 13.43
CA SER A 33 13.94 1.55 14.15
C SER A 33 13.64 0.84 15.47
N ALA A 34 14.23 -0.32 15.73
CA ALA A 34 14.11 -1.01 17.00
C ALA A 34 14.61 -0.11 18.15
N GLY A 35 13.89 -0.12 19.27
CA GLY A 35 14.12 0.72 20.42
C GLY A 35 13.48 2.13 20.33
N ARG A 36 13.00 2.56 19.16
CA ARG A 36 12.23 3.81 19.07
C ARG A 36 10.90 3.66 19.78
N LYS A 37 10.43 4.73 20.39
CA LYS A 37 9.15 4.75 21.09
C LYS A 37 8.15 5.65 20.39
N TYR A 38 6.91 5.20 20.37
CA TYR A 38 5.77 5.96 19.84
C TYR A 38 4.65 5.99 20.87
N THR A 39 3.97 7.12 20.98
CA THR A 39 2.83 7.26 21.88
C THR A 39 1.55 6.81 21.16
N PHE A 40 0.80 5.92 21.77
CA PHE A 40 -0.51 5.50 21.32
C PHE A 40 -1.48 5.50 22.52
N ARG A 41 -2.58 6.26 22.43
CA ARG A 41 -3.57 6.44 23.51
C ARG A 41 -2.93 6.75 24.86
N GLY A 42 -1.93 7.64 24.87
CA GLY A 42 -1.23 8.08 26.07
C GLY A 42 -0.22 7.08 26.65
N LYS A 43 0.00 5.93 26.00
CA LYS A 43 1.02 4.96 26.40
C LYS A 43 2.19 4.98 25.43
N GLU A 44 3.42 4.95 25.96
CA GLU A 44 4.61 4.73 25.14
C GLU A 44 4.74 3.26 24.79
N ILE A 45 4.92 2.97 23.49
CA ILE A 45 5.16 1.64 22.97
C ILE A 45 6.47 1.61 22.23
N GLU A 46 7.35 0.69 22.62
CA GLU A 46 8.65 0.53 21.99
C GLU A 46 8.55 -0.37 20.75
N VAL A 47 9.27 0.00 19.70
CA VAL A 47 9.39 -0.80 18.48
C VAL A 47 10.34 -1.97 18.73
N LYS A 48 9.82 -3.18 18.67
CA LYS A 48 10.60 -4.42 18.73
C LYS A 48 11.30 -4.67 17.38
N LEU A 49 12.45 -5.31 17.43
CA LEU A 49 13.09 -5.83 16.22
C LEU A 49 12.26 -6.98 15.64
N LEU A 50 11.93 -6.90 14.36
CA LEU A 50 11.26 -7.98 13.65
C LEU A 50 12.26 -9.15 13.47
N GLN A 51 11.91 -10.33 13.99
CA GLN A 51 12.75 -11.53 13.97
C GLN A 51 11.91 -12.79 13.78
N HIS A 52 12.54 -13.89 13.36
CA HIS A 52 11.92 -15.22 13.33
C HIS A 52 11.88 -15.83 14.73
N ASN A 53 10.85 -15.48 15.47
CA ASN A 53 10.61 -15.94 16.84
C ASN A 53 9.10 -16.15 17.09
N ASP A 54 8.69 -16.21 18.36
CA ASP A 54 7.29 -16.43 18.75
C ASP A 54 6.58 -15.16 19.23
N ASP A 55 7.07 -13.96 18.88
CA ASP A 55 6.47 -12.69 19.29
C ASP A 55 5.03 -12.50 18.75
N PHE A 56 4.64 -13.23 17.71
CA PHE A 56 3.29 -13.22 17.15
C PHE A 56 2.34 -14.25 17.79
N LYS A 57 2.78 -14.98 18.82
CA LYS A 57 1.90 -15.87 19.57
C LYS A 57 0.87 -15.07 20.36
N GLY A 58 -0.41 -15.35 20.12
CA GLY A 58 -1.52 -14.64 20.75
C GLY A 58 -1.89 -13.33 20.05
N VAL A 59 -1.27 -13.02 18.90
CA VAL A 59 -1.68 -11.91 18.05
C VAL A 59 -2.86 -12.34 17.18
N ASP A 60 -3.94 -11.58 17.19
CA ASP A 60 -5.11 -11.84 16.34
C ASP A 60 -4.92 -11.26 14.93
N ILE A 61 -4.43 -10.01 14.83
CA ILE A 61 -4.28 -9.29 13.57
C ILE A 61 -2.90 -8.65 13.51
N ALA A 62 -2.21 -8.82 12.39
CA ALA A 62 -0.96 -8.16 12.10
C ALA A 62 -1.07 -7.32 10.82
N PHE A 63 -0.68 -6.05 10.89
CA PHE A 63 -0.54 -5.19 9.71
C PHE A 63 0.92 -5.16 9.26
N THR A 64 1.17 -5.32 7.95
CA THR A 64 2.50 -5.14 7.37
C THR A 64 2.53 -4.00 6.35
N SER A 65 3.51 -3.10 6.53
CA SER A 65 3.83 -2.03 5.59
C SER A 65 5.34 -1.78 5.58
N ALA A 66 6.10 -2.84 5.30
CA ALA A 66 7.57 -2.84 5.31
C ALA A 66 8.19 -3.26 3.96
N GLY A 67 7.36 -3.28 2.91
CA GLY A 67 7.73 -3.70 1.56
C GLY A 67 7.56 -5.21 1.32
N ALA A 68 7.43 -5.57 0.04
CA ALA A 68 7.10 -6.93 -0.38
C ALA A 68 8.14 -7.99 0.06
N GLY A 69 9.43 -7.64 0.06
CA GLY A 69 10.50 -8.53 0.50
C GLY A 69 10.32 -8.93 1.98
N THR A 70 10.17 -7.96 2.86
CA THR A 70 9.95 -8.19 4.29
C THR A 70 8.66 -8.98 4.55
N THR A 71 7.58 -8.63 3.85
CA THR A 71 6.31 -9.38 4.00
C THR A 71 6.49 -10.85 3.61
N LYS A 72 7.14 -11.14 2.49
CA LYS A 72 7.40 -12.52 2.05
C LYS A 72 8.27 -13.28 3.03
N GLU A 73 9.33 -12.65 3.53
CA GLU A 73 10.26 -13.24 4.49
C GLU A 73 9.58 -13.62 5.81
N PHE A 74 8.73 -12.73 6.34
CA PHE A 74 8.14 -12.91 7.68
C PHE A 74 6.69 -13.42 7.69
N CYS A 75 6.07 -13.64 6.53
CA CYS A 75 4.67 -14.06 6.43
C CYS A 75 4.38 -15.32 7.29
N GLU A 76 5.18 -16.37 7.13
CA GLU A 76 5.01 -17.61 7.90
C GLU A 76 5.24 -17.39 9.40
N THR A 77 6.25 -16.59 9.77
CA THR A 77 6.51 -16.24 11.17
C THR A 77 5.32 -15.54 11.81
N ILE A 78 4.64 -14.65 11.06
CA ILE A 78 3.48 -13.91 11.54
C ILE A 78 2.26 -14.82 11.65
N THR A 79 2.00 -15.64 10.64
CA THR A 79 0.75 -16.41 10.54
C THR A 79 0.78 -17.79 11.23
N LYS A 80 1.96 -18.33 11.55
CA LYS A 80 2.11 -19.69 12.11
C LYS A 80 1.33 -19.95 13.42
N HIS A 81 1.01 -18.89 14.17
CA HIS A 81 0.25 -19.00 15.42
C HIS A 81 -1.23 -18.59 15.26
N GLY A 82 -1.70 -18.40 14.02
CA GLY A 82 -3.11 -18.12 13.72
C GLY A 82 -3.42 -16.63 13.50
N ALA A 83 -2.45 -15.73 13.62
CA ALA A 83 -2.65 -14.31 13.30
C ALA A 83 -3.09 -14.12 11.85
N VAL A 84 -4.05 -13.24 11.63
CA VAL A 84 -4.42 -12.79 10.29
C VAL A 84 -3.50 -11.65 9.88
N LEU A 85 -2.75 -11.85 8.80
CA LEU A 85 -1.88 -10.85 8.23
C LEU A 85 -2.64 -9.99 7.22
N ILE A 86 -2.74 -8.68 7.47
CA ILE A 86 -3.23 -7.69 6.50
C ILE A 86 -2.01 -6.99 5.89
N ASP A 87 -1.72 -7.31 4.63
CA ASP A 87 -0.51 -6.84 3.95
C ASP A 87 -0.78 -5.64 3.04
N ASN A 88 -0.14 -4.52 3.33
CA ASN A 88 -0.19 -3.31 2.51
C ASN A 88 0.84 -3.29 1.37
N SER A 89 1.71 -4.31 1.29
CA SER A 89 2.69 -4.41 0.20
C SER A 89 2.09 -5.04 -1.06
N SER A 90 2.89 -5.14 -2.10
CA SER A 90 2.49 -5.84 -3.33
C SER A 90 2.82 -7.35 -3.31
N ALA A 91 3.22 -7.90 -2.16
CA ALA A 91 3.79 -9.25 -2.07
C ALA A 91 2.85 -10.35 -2.59
N TYR A 92 1.58 -10.25 -2.24
CA TYR A 92 0.60 -11.31 -2.45
C TYR A 92 -0.67 -10.87 -3.22
N ARG A 93 -0.71 -9.64 -3.71
CA ARG A 93 -1.92 -9.08 -4.35
C ARG A 93 -2.46 -9.93 -5.48
N MET A 94 -1.59 -10.55 -6.26
CA MET A 94 -1.98 -11.34 -7.42
C MET A 94 -1.94 -12.85 -7.19
N ASP A 95 -1.60 -13.32 -5.97
CA ASP A 95 -1.62 -14.74 -5.62
C ASP A 95 -3.07 -15.23 -5.55
N GLU A 96 -3.38 -16.35 -6.18
CA GLU A 96 -4.76 -16.88 -6.30
C GLU A 96 -5.35 -17.28 -4.95
N ASP A 97 -4.50 -17.76 -4.03
CA ASP A 97 -4.86 -18.20 -2.68
C ASP A 97 -4.82 -17.10 -1.61
N VAL A 98 -4.66 -15.84 -2.03
CA VAL A 98 -4.71 -14.67 -1.16
C VAL A 98 -5.78 -13.70 -1.65
N PRO A 99 -6.83 -13.41 -0.86
CA PRO A 99 -7.85 -12.44 -1.23
C PRO A 99 -7.27 -11.03 -1.30
N LEU A 100 -7.66 -10.29 -2.33
CA LEU A 100 -7.35 -8.87 -2.52
C LEU A 100 -8.61 -8.08 -2.19
N VAL A 101 -8.63 -7.38 -1.05
CA VAL A 101 -9.87 -6.89 -0.45
C VAL A 101 -9.94 -5.38 -0.36
N VAL A 102 -11.05 -4.84 -0.82
CA VAL A 102 -11.54 -3.50 -0.50
C VAL A 102 -12.88 -3.65 0.23
N PRO A 103 -12.98 -3.32 1.52
CA PRO A 103 -14.16 -3.62 2.34
C PRO A 103 -15.48 -3.08 1.77
N GLU A 104 -15.46 -1.96 1.06
CA GLU A 104 -16.62 -1.35 0.42
C GLU A 104 -17.05 -2.05 -0.88
N VAL A 105 -16.23 -2.99 -1.39
CA VAL A 105 -16.42 -3.62 -2.71
C VAL A 105 -16.64 -5.12 -2.60
N ASN A 106 -15.77 -5.82 -1.89
CA ASN A 106 -15.74 -7.28 -1.78
C ASN A 106 -15.36 -7.78 -0.38
N PRO A 107 -16.04 -7.33 0.70
CA PRO A 107 -15.69 -7.70 2.09
C PRO A 107 -15.75 -9.21 2.34
N GLU A 108 -16.61 -9.94 1.63
CA GLU A 108 -16.81 -11.38 1.79
C GLU A 108 -15.55 -12.18 1.45
N ASP A 109 -14.73 -11.70 0.53
CA ASP A 109 -13.49 -12.36 0.12
C ASP A 109 -12.50 -12.47 1.28
N ALA A 110 -12.56 -11.56 2.27
CA ALA A 110 -11.74 -11.63 3.46
C ALA A 110 -11.98 -12.88 4.32
N LEU A 111 -13.13 -13.53 4.16
CA LEU A 111 -13.47 -14.76 4.89
C LEU A 111 -12.77 -15.99 4.29
N ASN A 112 -12.45 -15.97 3.01
CA ASN A 112 -11.73 -17.03 2.32
C ASN A 112 -10.23 -16.69 2.22
N ARG A 113 -9.49 -16.96 3.27
CA ARG A 113 -8.04 -16.66 3.39
C ARG A 113 -7.24 -17.89 3.83
N PRO A 114 -7.05 -18.88 2.97
CA PRO A 114 -6.43 -20.15 3.35
C PRO A 114 -5.01 -20.02 3.92
N ARG A 115 -4.32 -18.93 3.62
CA ARG A 115 -2.98 -18.62 4.16
C ARG A 115 -3.01 -17.68 5.37
N ASN A 116 -4.18 -17.34 5.91
CA ASN A 116 -4.34 -16.27 6.91
C ASN A 116 -3.75 -14.92 6.46
N VAL A 117 -3.73 -14.66 5.16
CA VAL A 117 -3.24 -13.41 4.56
C VAL A 117 -4.39 -12.75 3.81
N ILE A 118 -4.54 -11.44 4.01
CA ILE A 118 -5.40 -10.56 3.23
C ILE A 118 -4.49 -9.51 2.60
N ALA A 119 -4.52 -9.38 1.29
CA ALA A 119 -3.78 -8.34 0.59
C ALA A 119 -4.62 -7.05 0.48
N ASN A 120 -4.00 -5.92 0.81
CA ASN A 120 -4.56 -4.60 0.58
C ASN A 120 -4.11 -4.10 -0.79
N PRO A 121 -5.01 -3.65 -1.66
CA PRO A 121 -4.68 -3.23 -3.02
C PRO A 121 -3.78 -1.99 -3.07
N ASN A 122 -3.36 -1.64 -4.28
CA ASN A 122 -2.72 -0.36 -4.57
C ASN A 122 -3.65 0.81 -4.21
N CYS A 123 -3.08 1.88 -3.68
CA CYS A 123 -3.83 3.05 -3.19
C CYS A 123 -4.73 3.67 -4.26
N THR A 124 -4.26 3.76 -5.50
CA THR A 124 -5.03 4.29 -6.63
C THR A 124 -6.14 3.33 -7.03
N THR A 125 -5.88 2.03 -7.00
CA THR A 125 -6.90 0.99 -7.25
C THR A 125 -8.03 1.08 -6.24
N ILE A 126 -7.74 1.19 -4.94
CA ILE A 126 -8.76 1.26 -3.88
C ILE A 126 -9.74 2.40 -4.14
N GLN A 127 -9.23 3.61 -4.33
CA GLN A 127 -10.07 4.80 -4.57
C GLN A 127 -10.95 4.63 -5.81
N MET A 128 -10.40 4.08 -6.88
CA MET A 128 -11.10 3.87 -8.13
C MET A 128 -12.21 2.82 -7.99
N VAL A 129 -11.94 1.65 -7.40
CA VAL A 129 -12.93 0.54 -7.36
C VAL A 129 -14.11 0.85 -6.45
N VAL A 130 -13.94 1.67 -5.41
CA VAL A 130 -15.05 2.13 -4.57
C VAL A 130 -16.05 2.94 -5.41
N ALA A 131 -15.56 3.87 -6.22
CA ALA A 131 -16.41 4.65 -7.13
C ALA A 131 -17.03 3.77 -8.22
N LEU A 132 -16.25 2.86 -8.81
CA LEU A 132 -16.74 1.93 -9.84
C LEU A 132 -17.83 1.00 -9.30
N LYS A 133 -17.71 0.51 -8.06
CA LYS A 133 -18.72 -0.34 -7.43
C LYS A 133 -20.07 0.36 -7.31
N ALA A 134 -20.07 1.63 -6.93
CA ALA A 134 -21.31 2.41 -6.85
C ALA A 134 -21.98 2.56 -8.23
N ILE A 135 -21.20 2.76 -9.27
CA ILE A 135 -21.70 2.87 -10.67
C ILE A 135 -22.20 1.49 -11.17
N GLU A 136 -21.42 0.43 -10.96
CA GLU A 136 -21.76 -0.92 -11.39
C GLU A 136 -23.07 -1.42 -10.78
N ASN A 137 -23.38 -1.03 -9.55
CA ASN A 137 -24.66 -1.36 -8.91
C ASN A 137 -25.88 -0.69 -9.61
N LEU A 138 -25.66 0.37 -10.37
CA LEU A 138 -26.71 1.09 -11.10
C LEU A 138 -26.74 0.71 -12.59
N SER A 139 -25.59 0.48 -13.20
CA SER A 139 -25.46 0.19 -14.61
C SER A 139 -24.12 -0.47 -14.90
N HIS A 140 -24.15 -1.53 -15.73
CA HIS A 140 -22.94 -2.27 -16.08
C HIS A 140 -21.87 -1.41 -16.77
N ILE A 141 -20.66 -1.40 -16.24
CA ILE A 141 -19.53 -0.64 -16.75
C ILE A 141 -18.90 -1.36 -17.93
N LYS A 142 -18.90 -0.71 -19.11
CA LYS A 142 -18.30 -1.23 -20.32
C LYS A 142 -16.85 -0.83 -20.52
N ARG A 143 -16.44 0.32 -19.97
CA ARG A 143 -15.10 0.84 -20.12
C ARG A 143 -14.78 1.83 -19.01
N VAL A 144 -13.53 1.81 -18.55
CA VAL A 144 -12.98 2.76 -17.59
C VAL A 144 -11.82 3.52 -18.24
N HIS A 145 -11.90 4.85 -18.22
CA HIS A 145 -10.78 5.73 -18.50
C HIS A 145 -10.44 6.47 -17.21
N VAL A 146 -9.21 6.38 -16.77
CA VAL A 146 -8.77 6.98 -15.51
C VAL A 146 -7.54 7.86 -15.73
N ALA A 147 -7.54 9.01 -15.07
CA ALA A 147 -6.39 9.89 -14.93
C ALA A 147 -6.23 10.23 -13.45
N THR A 148 -4.99 10.20 -12.95
CA THR A 148 -4.70 10.42 -11.54
C THR A 148 -3.67 11.52 -11.34
N TYR A 149 -3.79 12.23 -10.20
CA TYR A 149 -2.76 13.08 -9.66
C TYR A 149 -2.31 12.49 -8.32
N GLN A 150 -1.05 12.11 -8.22
CA GLN A 150 -0.53 11.40 -7.06
C GLN A 150 0.60 12.19 -6.39
N ALA A 151 0.60 12.18 -5.06
CA ALA A 151 1.58 12.88 -4.26
C ALA A 151 2.89 12.07 -4.11
N ALA A 152 3.98 12.77 -3.82
CA ALA A 152 5.28 12.18 -3.51
C ALA A 152 5.23 11.18 -2.34
N SER A 153 4.28 11.33 -1.41
CA SER A 153 4.15 10.49 -0.22
C SER A 153 3.96 9.00 -0.52
N GLY A 154 3.38 8.65 -1.67
CA GLY A 154 3.24 7.27 -2.12
C GLY A 154 4.58 6.56 -2.36
N ALA A 155 5.65 7.29 -2.65
CA ALA A 155 7.01 6.79 -2.79
C ALA A 155 7.79 6.73 -1.45
N GLY A 156 7.14 7.07 -0.33
CA GLY A 156 7.66 6.96 1.02
C GLY A 156 8.36 8.21 1.55
N ALA A 157 8.85 8.13 2.79
CA ALA A 157 9.43 9.29 3.50
C ALA A 157 10.60 9.93 2.75
N ALA A 158 11.52 9.14 2.21
CA ALA A 158 12.68 9.67 1.47
C ALA A 158 12.30 10.47 0.22
N ALA A 159 11.18 10.14 -0.43
CA ALA A 159 10.68 10.91 -1.57
C ALA A 159 10.03 12.22 -1.13
N MET A 160 9.36 12.23 0.02
CA MET A 160 8.87 13.48 0.62
C MET A 160 10.01 14.40 1.04
N ASP A 161 11.04 13.85 1.70
CA ASP A 161 12.23 14.59 2.12
C ASP A 161 12.94 15.22 0.91
N GLU A 162 13.10 14.47 -0.19
CA GLU A 162 13.65 14.99 -1.45
C GLU A 162 12.81 16.14 -2.00
N LEU A 163 11.47 16.00 -2.02
CA LEU A 163 10.60 17.08 -2.49
C LEU A 163 10.73 18.35 -1.66
N TYR A 164 10.80 18.23 -0.32
CA TYR A 164 11.04 19.39 0.56
C TYR A 164 12.40 20.02 0.30
N GLU A 165 13.45 19.21 0.13
CA GLU A 165 14.77 19.72 -0.21
C GLU A 165 14.81 20.39 -1.58
N GLN A 166 14.13 19.84 -2.58
CA GLN A 166 14.00 20.48 -3.90
C GLN A 166 13.30 21.84 -3.79
N TYR A 167 12.23 21.98 -2.99
CA TYR A 167 11.61 23.29 -2.77
C TYR A 167 12.59 24.28 -2.14
N ARG A 168 13.34 23.86 -1.12
CA ARG A 168 14.37 24.70 -0.49
C ARG A 168 15.41 25.16 -1.50
N GLN A 169 15.94 24.24 -2.31
CA GLN A 169 16.97 24.53 -3.32
C GLN A 169 16.47 25.50 -4.38
N VAL A 170 15.28 25.27 -4.94
CA VAL A 170 14.70 26.17 -5.93
C VAL A 170 14.51 27.60 -5.39
N LEU A 171 13.97 27.71 -4.16
CA LEU A 171 13.76 29.03 -3.54
C LEU A 171 15.05 29.75 -3.18
N ALA A 172 16.14 29.01 -2.94
CA ALA A 172 17.46 29.56 -2.68
C ALA A 172 18.30 29.81 -3.97
N ASN A 173 17.76 29.53 -5.17
CA ASN A 173 18.47 29.52 -6.45
C ASN A 173 19.70 28.61 -6.43
N GLU A 174 19.63 27.46 -5.71
CA GLU A 174 20.65 26.43 -5.66
C GLU A 174 20.36 25.36 -6.74
N PRO A 175 21.38 24.58 -7.18
CA PRO A 175 21.17 23.41 -8.02
C PRO A 175 20.26 22.39 -7.36
N VAL A 176 19.27 21.86 -8.12
CA VAL A 176 18.29 20.91 -7.60
C VAL A 176 18.85 19.49 -7.62
N THR A 177 18.77 18.81 -6.49
CA THR A 177 19.15 17.40 -6.34
C THR A 177 17.97 16.50 -6.75
N VAL A 178 18.21 15.52 -7.60
CA VAL A 178 17.21 14.53 -8.06
C VAL A 178 17.79 13.13 -7.86
N GLU A 179 17.22 12.36 -6.91
CA GLU A 179 17.72 11.04 -6.52
C GLU A 179 16.62 9.96 -6.56
N LYS A 180 15.44 10.26 -6.05
CA LYS A 180 14.30 9.33 -5.95
C LYS A 180 13.36 9.39 -7.13
N PHE A 181 13.19 10.58 -7.69
CA PHE A 181 12.38 10.81 -8.87
C PHE A 181 13.22 10.74 -10.14
N ALA A 182 12.55 10.55 -11.30
CA ALA A 182 13.24 10.61 -12.60
C ALA A 182 13.62 12.06 -12.98
N TYR A 183 12.93 13.04 -12.44
CA TYR A 183 13.06 14.46 -12.72
C TYR A 183 12.78 15.29 -11.47
N GLN A 184 13.16 16.58 -11.51
CA GLN A 184 12.72 17.53 -10.49
C GLN A 184 11.19 17.49 -10.35
N LEU A 185 10.70 17.34 -9.12
CA LEU A 185 9.26 17.34 -8.82
C LEU A 185 8.79 18.70 -8.27
N ALA A 186 9.64 19.42 -7.54
CA ALA A 186 9.29 20.73 -7.02
C ALA A 186 8.87 21.69 -8.15
N PHE A 187 7.67 22.29 -8.06
CA PHE A 187 7.05 23.15 -9.09
C PHE A 187 6.87 22.47 -10.44
N ASN A 188 6.70 21.16 -10.49
CA ASN A 188 6.57 20.38 -11.70
C ASN A 188 5.52 19.26 -11.56
N LEU A 189 5.17 18.67 -12.69
CA LEU A 189 4.41 17.42 -12.79
C LEU A 189 5.22 16.44 -13.63
N ILE A 190 5.40 15.23 -13.11
CA ILE A 190 6.03 14.13 -13.84
C ILE A 190 4.89 13.26 -14.40
N PRO A 191 4.69 13.17 -15.73
CA PRO A 191 3.59 12.41 -16.32
C PRO A 191 3.83 10.89 -16.31
N GLN A 192 4.37 10.39 -15.23
CA GLN A 192 4.77 8.99 -15.06
C GLN A 192 4.84 8.65 -13.58
N ILE A 193 4.32 7.48 -13.21
CA ILE A 193 4.51 6.87 -11.88
C ILE A 193 5.01 5.45 -12.09
N ASP A 194 6.11 5.09 -11.36
CA ASP A 194 6.80 3.81 -11.50
C ASP A 194 7.48 3.66 -12.88
N VAL A 195 8.06 2.52 -13.18
CA VAL A 195 8.80 2.25 -14.41
C VAL A 195 7.90 1.70 -15.51
N PHE A 196 8.27 1.97 -16.76
CA PHE A 196 7.57 1.40 -17.91
C PHE A 196 7.84 -0.10 -18.04
N THR A 197 6.82 -0.83 -18.43
CA THR A 197 6.86 -2.24 -18.81
C THR A 197 6.99 -2.38 -20.33
N GLU A 198 7.25 -3.59 -20.83
CA GLU A 198 7.43 -3.86 -22.26
C GLU A 198 6.23 -3.47 -23.13
N ASN A 199 5.02 -3.50 -22.57
CA ASN A 199 3.78 -3.13 -23.27
C ASN A 199 3.55 -1.61 -23.33
N GLY A 200 4.49 -0.80 -22.85
CA GLY A 200 4.40 0.66 -22.85
C GLY A 200 3.56 1.27 -21.73
N TYR A 201 3.01 0.45 -20.82
CA TYR A 201 2.39 0.92 -19.58
C TYR A 201 3.39 0.99 -18.45
N THR A 202 3.12 1.84 -17.46
CA THR A 202 3.88 1.80 -16.21
C THR A 202 3.41 0.65 -15.32
N LYS A 203 4.24 0.24 -14.38
CA LYS A 203 3.82 -0.75 -13.37
C LYS A 203 2.62 -0.26 -12.55
N GLU A 204 2.51 1.05 -12.30
CA GLU A 204 1.36 1.62 -11.59
C GLU A 204 0.07 1.44 -12.37
N GLU A 205 0.07 1.70 -13.67
CA GLU A 205 -1.07 1.47 -14.55
C GLU A 205 -1.44 -0.02 -14.60
N MET A 206 -0.45 -0.92 -14.65
CA MET A 206 -0.68 -2.36 -14.64
C MET A 206 -1.24 -2.87 -13.30
N LYS A 207 -0.88 -2.27 -12.16
CA LYS A 207 -1.52 -2.58 -10.87
C LYS A 207 -3.02 -2.28 -10.93
N MET A 208 -3.40 -1.08 -11.39
CA MET A 208 -4.80 -0.71 -11.53
C MET A 208 -5.57 -1.69 -12.42
N TYR A 209 -5.00 -2.05 -13.57
CA TYR A 209 -5.61 -2.99 -14.50
C TYR A 209 -5.81 -4.39 -13.88
N ASN A 210 -4.76 -4.98 -13.32
CA ASN A 210 -4.80 -6.34 -12.80
C ASN A 210 -5.60 -6.45 -11.51
N GLU A 211 -5.40 -5.54 -10.58
CA GLU A 211 -6.04 -5.55 -9.27
C GLU A 211 -7.55 -5.28 -9.38
N THR A 212 -7.97 -4.35 -10.23
CA THR A 212 -9.41 -4.10 -10.48
C THR A 212 -10.12 -5.34 -10.98
N ARG A 213 -9.50 -6.09 -11.89
CA ARG A 213 -10.07 -7.35 -12.40
C ARG A 213 -10.22 -8.39 -11.31
N LYS A 214 -9.26 -8.50 -10.41
CA LYS A 214 -9.30 -9.43 -9.28
C LYS A 214 -10.37 -9.06 -8.25
N ILE A 215 -10.51 -7.76 -7.92
CA ILE A 215 -11.44 -7.27 -6.90
C ILE A 215 -12.88 -7.26 -7.39
N CYS A 216 -13.12 -6.71 -8.58
CA CYS A 216 -14.48 -6.44 -9.08
C CYS A 216 -14.97 -7.48 -10.08
N LEU A 217 -14.14 -8.45 -10.48
CA LEU A 217 -14.41 -9.37 -11.58
C LEU A 217 -14.83 -8.65 -12.89
N LEU A 218 -14.43 -7.38 -13.04
CA LEU A 218 -14.68 -6.59 -14.25
C LEU A 218 -13.71 -7.05 -15.35
N TYR A 219 -14.12 -8.02 -16.15
CA TYR A 219 -13.30 -8.58 -17.23
C TYR A 219 -13.22 -7.68 -18.47
N THR A 220 -13.89 -6.53 -18.48
CA THR A 220 -14.11 -5.71 -19.66
C THR A 220 -13.53 -4.32 -19.56
N SER A 221 -12.26 -4.17 -19.27
CA SER A 221 -11.59 -2.88 -19.42
C SER A 221 -10.45 -2.96 -20.43
N PRO A 222 -10.73 -2.87 -21.75
CA PRO A 222 -9.65 -2.63 -22.70
C PRO A 222 -9.09 -1.24 -22.46
N SER A 223 -7.77 -1.13 -22.35
CA SER A 223 -7.10 0.16 -22.27
C SER A 223 -7.27 0.95 -23.57
N PRO A 224 -7.25 2.30 -23.52
CA PRO A 224 -7.23 3.13 -24.73
C PRO A 224 -6.11 2.79 -25.71
N ARG A 225 -4.99 2.22 -25.21
CA ARG A 225 -3.85 1.80 -26.04
C ARG A 225 -4.07 0.49 -26.77
N ASP A 226 -5.04 -0.34 -26.36
CA ASP A 226 -5.33 -1.62 -27.03
C ASP A 226 -5.96 -1.45 -28.44
N ARG A 227 -6.27 -0.21 -28.84
CA ARG A 227 -6.81 0.11 -30.17
C ARG A 227 -5.76 0.47 -31.22
N SER A 228 -4.49 0.55 -30.86
CA SER A 228 -3.43 0.92 -31.80
C SER A 228 -2.81 -0.28 -32.55
N VAL A 229 -3.41 -1.45 -32.44
CA VAL A 229 -2.97 -2.66 -33.17
C VAL A 229 -4.15 -3.20 -33.97
N SER A 230 -4.47 -2.51 -35.04
CA SER A 230 -5.23 -3.02 -36.17
C SER A 230 -4.77 -2.36 -37.47
#